data_bfa3c13bce2837c6582bd28a2dcfc3c7
#
_entry.id   bfa3c13bce2837c6582bd28a2dcfc3c7
#
_cell.length_a   1.000
_cell.length_b   1.000
_cell.length_c   1.000
_cell.angle_alpha   90.00
_cell.angle_beta   90.00
_cell.angle_gamma   90.00
#
_symmetry.space_group_name_H-M   'P 1'
#
loop_
_entity.id
_entity.type
_entity.pdbx_description
1 polymer ?
#
loop_
_entity_poly.entity_id
_entity_poly.type
_entity_poly.pdbx_seq_one_letter_code
_entity_poly.pdbx_strand_id
1 'polypeptide(L)'
;MIRQVSFIFFFILSIIVAQSDLESGIRYYNLRHQGCIEDKADPEPITKAVSYFEKAYGNQTDKDEASLYLLKSYYFKAKFTENDKRRKKDLLKKGKELGQKLVADFPESVEYRYWYLVNLGSWAEVYGIFAAAREGVADQMRSHSKKIIEIDPEYENGAGYFMLGAVHYKSPYIPFLLAWPNNTDAIKWLDISYNTGDAKLAQGVYLSQALYKDGKNDAAVKLLDQIIEATPTEDDYASDWEWIKKARVLHSEYK
;
A
#
# COMPACT_ATOMS: atom_id res chain seq x y z
N MET A 1 -33.62 -47.04 54.11
CA MET A 1 -33.07 -46.97 52.74
C MET A 1 -32.84 -45.52 52.38
N ILE A 2 -31.59 -45.06 52.50
CA ILE A 2 -31.20 -43.68 52.18
C ILE A 2 -30.51 -43.74 50.83
N ARG A 3 -31.14 -43.11 49.80
CA ARG A 3 -30.55 -42.95 48.46
C ARG A 3 -29.55 -41.81 48.49
N GLN A 4 -28.25 -42.14 48.35
CA GLN A 4 -27.22 -41.17 48.06
C GLN A 4 -27.35 -40.72 46.59
N VAL A 5 -27.56 -39.42 46.39
CA VAL A 5 -27.52 -38.78 45.06
C VAL A 5 -26.12 -38.21 44.92
N SER A 6 -25.28 -38.86 44.10
CA SER A 6 -23.97 -38.35 43.72
C SER A 6 -24.13 -37.24 42.68
N PHE A 7 -23.82 -36.00 43.07
CA PHE A 7 -23.67 -34.86 42.12
C PHE A 7 -22.29 -34.97 41.48
N ILE A 8 -22.23 -35.32 40.21
CA ILE A 8 -21.00 -35.22 39.41
C ILE A 8 -20.90 -33.78 38.90
N PHE A 9 -19.95 -33.04 39.49
CA PHE A 9 -19.58 -31.70 38.99
C PHE A 9 -18.69 -31.86 37.77
N PHE A 10 -19.21 -31.60 36.57
CA PHE A 10 -18.40 -31.46 35.35
C PHE A 10 -17.69 -30.11 35.41
N PHE A 11 -16.41 -30.11 35.71
CA PHE A 11 -15.52 -28.95 35.52
C PHE A 11 -15.23 -28.83 34.02
N ILE A 12 -15.91 -27.93 33.30
CA ILE A 12 -15.53 -27.52 31.96
C ILE A 12 -14.29 -26.65 32.10
N LEU A 13 -13.12 -27.27 31.92
CA LEU A 13 -11.86 -26.54 31.80
C LEU A 13 -11.88 -25.79 30.46
N SER A 14 -12.26 -24.52 30.46
CA SER A 14 -12.08 -23.63 29.30
C SER A 14 -10.60 -23.43 29.10
N ILE A 15 -10.01 -24.16 28.16
CA ILE A 15 -8.64 -23.87 27.68
C ILE A 15 -8.71 -22.53 26.98
N ILE A 16 -8.32 -21.45 27.68
CA ILE A 16 -8.05 -20.16 27.04
C ILE A 16 -6.75 -20.35 26.26
N VAL A 17 -6.86 -20.66 24.99
CA VAL A 17 -5.70 -20.60 24.08
C VAL A 17 -5.33 -19.13 23.97
N ALA A 18 -4.15 -18.77 24.48
CA ALA A 18 -3.65 -17.42 24.33
C ALA A 18 -3.47 -17.15 22.81
N GLN A 19 -4.12 -16.10 22.33
CA GLN A 19 -4.00 -15.68 20.93
C GLN A 19 -2.54 -15.32 20.65
N SER A 20 -2.00 -15.79 19.51
CA SER A 20 -0.62 -15.48 19.12
C SER A 20 -0.44 -13.98 18.82
N ASP A 21 0.81 -13.50 18.89
CA ASP A 21 1.11 -12.12 18.51
C ASP A 21 0.75 -11.86 17.05
N LEU A 22 0.94 -12.84 16.15
CA LEU A 22 0.55 -12.75 14.74
C LEU A 22 -0.98 -12.58 14.58
N GLU A 23 -1.78 -13.45 15.19
CA GLU A 23 -3.25 -13.37 15.15
C GLU A 23 -3.77 -12.07 15.75
N SER A 24 -3.17 -11.62 16.85
CA SER A 24 -3.51 -10.33 17.47
C SER A 24 -3.20 -9.17 16.52
N GLY A 25 -2.04 -9.21 15.86
CA GLY A 25 -1.64 -8.24 14.85
C GLY A 25 -2.63 -8.17 13.68
N ILE A 26 -3.00 -9.33 13.12
CA ILE A 26 -3.97 -9.43 12.01
C ILE A 26 -5.32 -8.85 12.42
N ARG A 27 -5.82 -9.19 13.61
CA ARG A 27 -7.07 -8.64 14.13
C ARG A 27 -7.06 -7.12 14.18
N TYR A 28 -6.00 -6.51 14.75
CA TYR A 28 -5.89 -5.05 14.82
C TYR A 28 -5.65 -4.40 13.46
N TYR A 29 -4.95 -5.07 12.54
CA TYR A 29 -4.80 -4.60 11.17
C TYR A 29 -6.15 -4.54 10.42
N ASN A 30 -7.00 -5.54 10.61
CA ASN A 30 -8.35 -5.55 10.01
C ASN A 30 -9.27 -4.46 10.59
N LEU A 31 -8.97 -3.97 11.79
CA LEU A 31 -9.67 -2.83 12.40
C LEU A 31 -9.09 -1.46 11.98
N ARG A 32 -8.09 -1.40 11.11
CA ARG A 32 -7.36 -0.16 10.76
C ARG A 32 -8.22 0.95 10.19
N HIS A 33 -9.37 0.59 9.59
CA HIS A 33 -10.33 1.57 9.04
C HIS A 33 -11.46 1.94 10.03
N GLN A 34 -11.51 1.29 11.19
CA GLN A 34 -12.53 1.60 12.20
C GLN A 34 -12.34 3.04 12.71
N GLY A 35 -13.42 3.82 12.68
CA GLY A 35 -13.37 5.23 13.08
C GLY A 35 -12.67 6.17 12.09
N CYS A 36 -12.38 5.72 10.85
CA CYS A 36 -11.88 6.61 9.81
C CYS A 36 -12.88 7.73 9.50
N ILE A 37 -12.34 8.93 9.34
CA ILE A 37 -13.06 10.08 8.78
C ILE A 37 -12.35 10.40 7.45
N GLU A 38 -12.96 10.03 6.34
CA GLU A 38 -12.37 10.09 5.00
C GLU A 38 -10.98 9.39 4.96
N ASP A 39 -9.93 10.11 4.55
CA ASP A 39 -8.55 9.62 4.47
C ASP A 39 -7.77 9.73 5.80
N LYS A 40 -8.45 9.94 6.92
CA LYS A 40 -7.84 10.01 8.25
C LYS A 40 -8.31 8.83 9.11
N ALA A 41 -7.37 7.96 9.46
CA ALA A 41 -7.62 6.80 10.30
C ALA A 41 -7.30 7.07 11.78
N ASP A 42 -8.01 6.38 12.68
CA ASP A 42 -7.62 6.34 14.09
C ASP A 42 -6.24 5.64 14.21
N PRO A 43 -5.26 6.24 14.89
CA PRO A 43 -3.93 5.66 15.04
C PRO A 43 -3.89 4.42 15.97
N GLU A 44 -4.91 4.20 16.83
CA GLU A 44 -4.85 3.15 17.84
C GLU A 44 -4.81 1.74 17.23
N PRO A 45 -5.72 1.33 16.31
CA PRO A 45 -5.72 -0.02 15.77
C PRO A 45 -4.40 -0.36 15.06
N ILE A 46 -3.94 0.50 14.15
CA ILE A 46 -2.73 0.23 13.39
C ILE A 46 -1.46 0.28 14.27
N THR A 47 -1.46 1.08 15.33
CA THR A 47 -0.34 1.13 16.28
C THR A 47 -0.22 -0.19 17.05
N LYS A 48 -1.35 -0.77 17.49
CA LYS A 48 -1.39 -2.09 18.10
C LYS A 48 -0.96 -3.17 17.12
N ALA A 49 -1.46 -3.12 15.87
CA ALA A 49 -1.07 -4.07 14.82
C ALA A 49 0.46 -4.09 14.64
N VAL A 50 1.09 -2.91 14.44
CA VAL A 50 2.55 -2.80 14.31
C VAL A 50 3.27 -3.42 15.52
N SER A 51 2.83 -3.12 16.75
CA SER A 51 3.46 -3.65 17.95
C SER A 51 3.40 -5.18 18.03
N TYR A 52 2.28 -5.78 17.67
CA TYR A 52 2.12 -7.23 17.63
C TYR A 52 2.94 -7.87 16.51
N PHE A 53 2.95 -7.28 15.31
CA PHE A 53 3.76 -7.80 14.21
C PHE A 53 5.27 -7.67 14.45
N GLU A 54 5.75 -6.60 15.13
CA GLU A 54 7.16 -6.48 15.51
C GLU A 54 7.56 -7.61 16.50
N LYS A 55 6.68 -8.06 17.38
CA LYS A 55 6.91 -9.23 18.24
C LYS A 55 6.87 -10.53 17.46
N ALA A 56 5.85 -10.73 16.61
CA ALA A 56 5.70 -11.93 15.78
C ALA A 56 6.88 -12.08 14.80
N TYR A 57 7.43 -10.99 14.28
CA TYR A 57 8.64 -11.00 13.45
C TYR A 57 9.86 -11.58 14.13
N GLY A 58 9.94 -11.51 15.48
CA GLY A 58 10.96 -12.16 16.29
C GLY A 58 10.80 -13.68 16.41
N ASN A 59 9.62 -14.24 16.09
CA ASN A 59 9.32 -15.68 16.13
C ASN A 59 9.57 -16.29 14.73
N GLN A 60 10.45 -17.29 14.66
CA GLN A 60 10.84 -17.90 13.38
C GLN A 60 9.65 -18.48 12.59
N THR A 61 8.63 -19.01 13.27
CA THR A 61 7.45 -19.61 12.62
C THR A 61 6.56 -18.57 11.95
N ASP A 62 6.41 -17.38 12.57
CA ASP A 62 5.45 -16.36 12.14
C ASP A 62 6.12 -15.26 11.30
N LYS A 63 7.45 -15.32 11.17
CA LYS A 63 8.29 -14.25 10.65
C LYS A 63 7.90 -13.78 9.25
N ASP A 64 7.63 -14.70 8.34
CA ASP A 64 7.37 -14.36 6.93
C ASP A 64 6.03 -13.62 6.79
N GLU A 65 4.98 -14.14 7.42
CA GLU A 65 3.66 -13.49 7.41
C GLU A 65 3.69 -12.15 8.17
N ALA A 66 4.32 -12.12 9.34
CA ALA A 66 4.51 -10.89 10.11
C ALA A 66 5.29 -9.83 9.32
N SER A 67 6.28 -10.23 8.50
CA SER A 67 7.03 -9.32 7.63
C SER A 67 6.15 -8.62 6.60
N LEU A 68 5.27 -9.37 5.95
CA LEU A 68 4.33 -8.81 4.97
C LEU A 68 3.37 -7.81 5.64
N TYR A 69 2.80 -8.19 6.79
CA TYR A 69 1.93 -7.29 7.54
C TYR A 69 2.66 -6.07 8.09
N LEU A 70 3.94 -6.17 8.44
CA LEU A 70 4.75 -4.99 8.83
C LEU A 70 4.91 -4.01 7.68
N LEU A 71 5.21 -4.48 6.46
CA LEU A 71 5.30 -3.60 5.28
C LEU A 71 3.98 -2.84 5.05
N LYS A 72 2.85 -3.56 5.10
CA LYS A 72 1.51 -2.98 4.98
C LYS A 72 1.21 -1.98 6.09
N SER A 73 1.55 -2.34 7.33
CA SER A 73 1.24 -1.54 8.52
C SER A 73 2.09 -0.27 8.63
N TYR A 74 3.39 -0.32 8.29
CA TYR A 74 4.24 0.86 8.29
C TYR A 74 3.76 1.89 7.26
N TYR A 75 3.40 1.43 6.04
CA TYR A 75 2.80 2.28 5.03
C TYR A 75 1.50 2.91 5.52
N PHE A 76 0.53 2.08 5.95
CA PHE A 76 -0.78 2.56 6.40
C PHE A 76 -0.66 3.57 7.54
N LYS A 77 0.12 3.25 8.57
CA LYS A 77 0.34 4.13 9.71
C LYS A 77 0.96 5.45 9.29
N ALA A 78 2.02 5.41 8.47
CA ALA A 78 2.68 6.61 7.98
C ALA A 78 1.75 7.48 7.12
N LYS A 79 0.91 6.86 6.29
CA LYS A 79 0.08 7.56 5.30
C LYS A 79 -1.17 8.18 5.92
N PHE A 80 -1.90 7.41 6.71
CA PHE A 80 -3.28 7.75 7.11
C PHE A 80 -3.43 8.16 8.58
N THR A 81 -2.42 7.93 9.44
CA THR A 81 -2.52 8.27 10.86
C THR A 81 -1.47 9.25 11.36
N GLU A 82 -0.35 9.39 10.66
CA GLU A 82 0.76 10.18 11.17
C GLU A 82 0.80 11.57 10.54
N ASN A 83 0.74 12.61 11.39
CA ASN A 83 0.85 14.01 10.97
C ASN A 83 2.25 14.58 11.20
N ASP A 84 3.03 14.02 12.11
CA ASP A 84 4.40 14.44 12.34
C ASP A 84 5.33 13.95 11.22
N LYS A 85 5.96 14.88 10.52
CA LYS A 85 6.81 14.58 9.36
C LYS A 85 8.01 13.70 9.71
N ARG A 86 8.57 13.82 10.92
CA ARG A 86 9.71 13.01 11.36
C ARG A 86 9.30 11.57 11.59
N ARG A 87 8.21 11.36 12.34
CA ARG A 87 7.66 10.02 12.58
C ARG A 87 7.20 9.34 11.29
N LYS A 88 6.58 10.10 10.38
CA LYS A 88 6.24 9.59 9.03
C LYS A 88 7.49 9.11 8.28
N LYS A 89 8.57 9.90 8.29
CA LYS A 89 9.85 9.51 7.69
C LYS A 89 10.42 8.23 8.31
N ASP A 90 10.41 8.12 9.63
CA ASP A 90 10.95 6.95 10.33
C ASP A 90 10.18 5.67 9.99
N LEU A 91 8.84 5.72 9.94
CA LEU A 91 8.01 4.58 9.54
C LEU A 91 8.29 4.14 8.11
N LEU A 92 8.31 5.07 7.15
CA LEU A 92 8.56 4.76 5.75
C LEU A 92 9.99 4.27 5.51
N LYS A 93 10.96 4.75 6.30
CA LYS A 93 12.33 4.21 6.29
C LYS A 93 12.34 2.76 6.75
N LYS A 94 11.69 2.43 7.87
CA LYS A 94 11.54 1.04 8.36
C LYS A 94 10.93 0.14 7.26
N GLY A 95 9.83 0.58 6.63
CA GLY A 95 9.17 -0.17 5.57
C GLY A 95 10.07 -0.38 4.35
N LYS A 96 10.78 0.66 3.91
CA LYS A 96 11.74 0.56 2.78
C LYS A 96 12.87 -0.44 3.09
N GLU A 97 13.51 -0.33 4.27
CA GLU A 97 14.63 -1.18 4.66
C GLU A 97 14.21 -2.65 4.82
N LEU A 98 13.06 -2.89 5.46
CA LEU A 98 12.49 -4.24 5.57
C LEU A 98 12.16 -4.81 4.19
N GLY A 99 11.48 -4.04 3.33
CA GLY A 99 11.11 -4.47 1.98
C GLY A 99 12.33 -4.79 1.11
N GLN A 100 13.38 -3.96 1.18
CA GLN A 100 14.63 -4.21 0.46
C GLN A 100 15.27 -5.54 0.88
N LYS A 101 15.28 -5.84 2.19
CA LYS A 101 15.78 -7.11 2.72
C LYS A 101 14.94 -8.28 2.22
N LEU A 102 13.60 -8.19 2.33
CA LEU A 102 12.70 -9.27 1.94
C LEU A 102 12.77 -9.59 0.44
N VAL A 103 12.91 -8.58 -0.42
CA VAL A 103 13.10 -8.80 -1.86
C VAL A 103 14.44 -9.46 -2.18
N ALA A 104 15.48 -9.21 -1.37
CA ALA A 104 16.76 -9.90 -1.53
C ALA A 104 16.70 -11.37 -1.05
N ASP A 105 16.00 -11.62 0.07
CA ASP A 105 15.84 -12.96 0.64
C ASP A 105 14.86 -13.83 -0.18
N PHE A 106 13.83 -13.21 -0.80
CA PHE A 106 12.73 -13.86 -1.54
C PHE A 106 12.53 -13.21 -2.93
N PRO A 107 13.46 -13.39 -3.87
CA PRO A 107 13.49 -12.65 -5.15
C PRO A 107 12.31 -12.94 -6.08
N GLU A 108 11.58 -14.04 -5.89
CA GLU A 108 10.40 -14.38 -6.68
C GLU A 108 9.06 -14.07 -5.97
N SER A 109 9.08 -13.51 -4.75
CA SER A 109 7.85 -13.08 -4.09
C SER A 109 7.34 -11.76 -4.70
N VAL A 110 6.19 -11.82 -5.33
CA VAL A 110 5.51 -10.66 -5.90
C VAL A 110 4.98 -9.74 -4.79
N GLU A 111 4.49 -10.30 -3.68
CA GLU A 111 3.94 -9.58 -2.55
C GLU A 111 5.00 -8.70 -1.87
N TYR A 112 6.15 -9.27 -1.54
CA TYR A 112 7.24 -8.51 -0.92
C TYR A 112 7.76 -7.43 -1.85
N ARG A 113 7.86 -7.72 -3.15
CA ARG A 113 8.31 -6.76 -4.16
C ARG A 113 7.34 -5.60 -4.32
N TYR A 114 6.04 -5.88 -4.38
CA TYR A 114 5.00 -4.85 -4.46
C TYR A 114 5.01 -3.95 -3.23
N TRP A 115 4.96 -4.53 -2.02
CA TRP A 115 4.95 -3.75 -0.79
C TRP A 115 6.27 -3.03 -0.51
N TYR A 116 7.39 -3.56 -1.02
CA TYR A 116 8.63 -2.79 -1.08
C TYR A 116 8.47 -1.51 -1.92
N LEU A 117 7.91 -1.60 -3.12
CA LEU A 117 7.70 -0.44 -3.99
C LEU A 117 6.71 0.56 -3.41
N VAL A 118 5.65 0.12 -2.74
CA VAL A 118 4.70 1.00 -2.02
C VAL A 118 5.44 1.83 -0.95
N ASN A 119 6.29 1.19 -0.14
CA ASN A 119 7.07 1.88 0.89
C ASN A 119 8.18 2.75 0.28
N LEU A 120 8.87 2.29 -0.76
CA LEU A 120 9.94 3.03 -1.44
C LEU A 120 9.41 4.31 -2.11
N GLY A 121 8.28 4.22 -2.84
CA GLY A 121 7.63 5.36 -3.46
C GLY A 121 7.15 6.39 -2.44
N SER A 122 6.49 5.92 -1.38
CA SER A 122 6.03 6.78 -0.28
C SER A 122 7.19 7.42 0.49
N TRP A 123 8.29 6.68 0.69
CA TRP A 123 9.54 7.22 1.24
C TRP A 123 10.09 8.34 0.36
N ALA A 124 10.16 8.14 -0.94
CA ALA A 124 10.64 9.13 -1.89
C ALA A 124 9.81 10.42 -1.87
N GLU A 125 8.49 10.31 -1.79
CA GLU A 125 7.58 11.48 -1.69
C GLU A 125 7.86 12.33 -0.42
N VAL A 126 8.13 11.69 0.71
CA VAL A 126 8.32 12.40 2.00
C VAL A 126 9.75 12.92 2.17
N TYR A 127 10.74 12.19 1.65
CA TYR A 127 12.16 12.59 1.72
C TYR A 127 12.55 13.60 0.64
N GLY A 128 11.84 13.57 -0.50
CA GLY A 128 11.99 14.51 -1.60
C GLY A 128 12.93 14.03 -2.70
N ILE A 129 12.87 14.76 -3.82
CA ILE A 129 13.49 14.37 -5.09
C ILE A 129 15.01 14.16 -5.01
N PHE A 130 15.72 14.98 -4.23
CA PHE A 130 17.19 14.84 -4.11
C PHE A 130 17.59 13.57 -3.36
N ALA A 131 16.85 13.19 -2.31
CA ALA A 131 17.08 11.94 -1.60
C ALA A 131 16.74 10.74 -2.50
N ALA A 132 15.62 10.79 -3.21
CA ALA A 132 15.20 9.76 -4.15
C ALA A 132 16.21 9.58 -5.30
N ALA A 133 16.73 10.67 -5.86
CA ALA A 133 17.73 10.61 -6.92
C ALA A 133 19.03 9.97 -6.44
N ARG A 134 19.52 10.35 -5.25
CA ARG A 134 20.76 9.78 -4.68
C ARG A 134 20.68 8.29 -4.44
N GLU A 135 19.51 7.79 -4.08
CA GLU A 135 19.26 6.34 -3.87
C GLU A 135 18.83 5.61 -5.14
N GLY A 136 18.75 6.27 -6.30
CA GLY A 136 18.35 5.64 -7.56
C GLY A 136 16.91 5.08 -7.53
N VAL A 137 16.00 5.74 -6.81
CA VAL A 137 14.64 5.24 -6.59
C VAL A 137 13.89 5.00 -7.91
N ALA A 138 14.04 5.89 -8.89
CA ALA A 138 13.35 5.75 -10.17
C ALA A 138 13.74 4.44 -10.90
N ASP A 139 15.03 4.11 -10.94
CA ASP A 139 15.51 2.88 -11.57
C ASP A 139 15.10 1.63 -10.78
N GLN A 140 15.09 1.69 -9.46
CA GLN A 140 14.59 0.62 -8.61
C GLN A 140 13.08 0.40 -8.85
N MET A 141 12.27 1.46 -8.81
CA MET A 141 10.83 1.39 -9.13
C MET A 141 10.61 0.73 -10.50
N ARG A 142 11.31 1.19 -11.53
CA ARG A 142 11.22 0.65 -12.90
C ARG A 142 11.58 -0.82 -12.97
N SER A 143 12.71 -1.21 -12.39
CA SER A 143 13.22 -2.58 -12.43
C SER A 143 12.30 -3.56 -11.70
N HIS A 144 11.92 -3.22 -10.47
CA HIS A 144 11.04 -4.08 -9.67
C HIS A 144 9.62 -4.14 -10.22
N SER A 145 9.07 -3.04 -10.80
CA SER A 145 7.77 -3.09 -11.47
C SER A 145 7.76 -4.04 -12.66
N LYS A 146 8.83 -4.02 -13.47
CA LYS A 146 8.98 -4.99 -14.58
C LYS A 146 9.05 -6.43 -14.08
N LYS A 147 9.74 -6.67 -12.96
CA LYS A 147 9.81 -8.02 -12.38
C LYS A 147 8.46 -8.46 -11.80
N ILE A 148 7.63 -7.56 -11.24
CA ILE A 148 6.25 -7.88 -10.85
C ILE A 148 5.45 -8.34 -12.08
N ILE A 149 5.51 -7.58 -13.18
CA ILE A 149 4.81 -7.92 -14.43
C ILE A 149 5.29 -9.27 -14.98
N GLU A 150 6.57 -9.58 -14.88
CA GLU A 150 7.15 -10.85 -15.33
C GLU A 150 6.64 -12.03 -14.50
N ILE A 151 6.54 -11.88 -13.17
CA ILE A 151 6.11 -12.95 -12.26
C ILE A 151 4.59 -13.13 -12.32
N ASP A 152 3.84 -12.02 -12.18
CA ASP A 152 2.39 -12.02 -12.17
C ASP A 152 1.86 -10.67 -12.71
N PRO A 153 1.48 -10.61 -14.00
CA PRO A 153 0.99 -9.38 -14.62
C PRO A 153 -0.38 -8.92 -14.08
N GLU A 154 -1.17 -9.82 -13.48
CA GLU A 154 -2.50 -9.52 -12.95
C GLU A 154 -2.48 -9.21 -11.45
N TYR A 155 -1.34 -9.37 -10.79
CA TYR A 155 -1.21 -9.14 -9.35
C TYR A 155 -1.82 -7.79 -8.93
N GLU A 156 -2.72 -7.83 -7.93
CA GLU A 156 -3.42 -6.64 -7.40
C GLU A 156 -4.00 -5.75 -8.53
N ASN A 157 -4.70 -6.39 -9.48
CA ASN A 157 -5.34 -5.72 -10.61
C ASN A 157 -4.35 -4.90 -11.48
N GLY A 158 -3.22 -5.49 -11.83
CA GLY A 158 -2.22 -4.87 -12.68
C GLY A 158 -1.31 -3.87 -11.96
N ALA A 159 -1.05 -4.08 -10.67
CA ALA A 159 -0.21 -3.19 -9.86
C ALA A 159 1.21 -3.00 -10.41
N GLY A 160 1.80 -4.02 -11.05
CA GLY A 160 3.10 -3.90 -11.71
C GLY A 160 3.08 -2.85 -12.83
N TYR A 161 2.06 -2.85 -13.66
CA TYR A 161 1.85 -1.85 -14.71
C TYR A 161 1.60 -0.46 -14.12
N PHE A 162 0.79 -0.39 -13.05
CA PHE A 162 0.54 0.86 -12.33
C PHE A 162 1.84 1.49 -11.84
N MET A 163 2.66 0.74 -11.10
CA MET A 163 3.92 1.25 -10.56
C MET A 163 4.89 1.67 -11.68
N LEU A 164 4.93 0.93 -12.79
CA LEU A 164 5.75 1.27 -13.95
C LEU A 164 5.28 2.57 -14.61
N GLY A 165 3.97 2.72 -14.82
CA GLY A 165 3.40 3.96 -15.37
C GLY A 165 3.58 5.15 -14.43
N ALA A 166 3.36 4.95 -13.14
CA ALA A 166 3.53 5.99 -12.12
C ALA A 166 4.97 6.50 -12.06
N VAL A 167 5.98 5.64 -12.16
CA VAL A 167 7.38 6.08 -12.15
C VAL A 167 7.75 6.83 -13.43
N HIS A 168 7.22 6.44 -14.60
CA HIS A 168 7.39 7.22 -15.84
C HIS A 168 6.74 8.61 -15.74
N TYR A 169 5.58 8.73 -15.08
CA TYR A 169 4.88 10.00 -14.90
C TYR A 169 5.55 10.92 -13.89
N LYS A 170 5.97 10.39 -12.73
CA LYS A 170 6.47 11.15 -11.58
C LYS A 170 7.94 11.53 -11.70
N SER A 171 8.76 10.71 -12.36
CA SER A 171 10.20 10.94 -12.43
C SER A 171 10.52 12.05 -13.42
N PRO A 172 11.43 12.98 -13.08
CA PRO A 172 11.87 13.99 -14.02
C PRO A 172 12.73 13.36 -15.12
N TYR A 173 12.62 13.90 -16.33
CA TYR A 173 13.62 13.64 -17.37
C TYR A 173 14.90 14.44 -17.06
N ILE A 174 16.04 13.78 -16.89
CA ILE A 174 17.33 14.40 -16.64
C ILE A 174 18.32 13.85 -17.69
N PRO A 175 18.76 14.67 -18.68
CA PRO A 175 19.68 14.22 -19.73
C PRO A 175 20.90 13.52 -19.12
N PHE A 176 21.33 12.42 -19.74
CA PHE A 176 22.47 11.57 -19.36
C PHE A 176 22.37 10.85 -18.02
N LEU A 177 21.47 11.26 -17.10
CA LEU A 177 21.31 10.64 -15.79
C LEU A 177 20.03 9.83 -15.68
N LEU A 178 18.90 10.38 -16.10
CA LEU A 178 17.60 9.75 -16.05
C LEU A 178 16.82 10.10 -17.34
N ALA A 179 17.22 9.48 -18.44
CA ALA A 179 16.75 9.84 -19.78
C ALA A 179 15.59 8.98 -20.29
N TRP A 180 15.07 8.04 -19.47
CA TRP A 180 14.00 7.13 -19.89
C TRP A 180 12.58 7.54 -19.44
N PRO A 181 12.33 8.31 -18.36
CA PRO A 181 10.97 8.69 -18.01
C PRO A 181 10.34 9.54 -19.11
N ASN A 182 9.15 9.16 -19.53
CA ASN A 182 8.37 9.93 -20.51
C ASN A 182 6.87 9.69 -20.32
N ASN A 183 6.06 10.65 -20.79
CA ASN A 183 4.62 10.64 -20.58
C ASN A 183 3.88 9.65 -21.49
N THR A 184 4.42 9.36 -22.65
CA THR A 184 3.82 8.37 -23.59
C THR A 184 3.86 6.96 -22.97
N ASP A 185 5.00 6.57 -22.43
CA ASP A 185 5.12 5.30 -21.70
C ASP A 185 4.29 5.31 -20.40
N ALA A 186 4.20 6.45 -19.70
CA ALA A 186 3.33 6.58 -18.54
C ALA A 186 1.88 6.26 -18.90
N ILE A 187 1.33 6.89 -19.95
CA ILE A 187 -0.04 6.63 -20.42
C ILE A 187 -0.20 5.16 -20.79
N LYS A 188 0.74 4.60 -21.58
CA LYS A 188 0.69 3.20 -22.00
C LYS A 188 0.54 2.24 -20.83
N TRP A 189 1.41 2.36 -19.83
CA TRP A 189 1.41 1.43 -18.71
C TRP A 189 0.25 1.65 -17.75
N LEU A 190 -0.15 2.91 -17.53
CA LEU A 190 -1.31 3.25 -16.71
C LEU A 190 -2.63 2.80 -17.36
N ASP A 191 -2.74 2.89 -18.67
CA ASP A 191 -3.91 2.40 -19.40
C ASP A 191 -4.04 0.87 -19.31
N ILE A 192 -2.93 0.14 -19.50
CA ILE A 192 -2.91 -1.31 -19.29
C ILE A 192 -3.35 -1.63 -17.86
N SER A 193 -2.78 -0.96 -16.86
CA SER A 193 -3.14 -1.17 -15.46
C SER A 193 -4.63 -0.91 -15.19
N TYR A 194 -5.15 0.20 -15.70
CA TYR A 194 -6.56 0.58 -15.51
C TYR A 194 -7.55 -0.40 -16.14
N ASN A 195 -7.13 -1.13 -17.18
CA ASN A 195 -7.93 -2.14 -17.86
C ASN A 195 -7.62 -3.58 -17.40
N THR A 196 -6.82 -3.76 -16.35
CA THR A 196 -6.50 -5.07 -15.77
C THR A 196 -7.32 -5.29 -14.49
N GLY A 197 -8.24 -6.25 -14.52
CA GLY A 197 -9.11 -6.57 -13.38
C GLY A 197 -10.01 -5.40 -12.96
N ASP A 198 -10.26 -5.30 -11.67
CA ASP A 198 -11.05 -4.21 -11.06
C ASP A 198 -10.12 -3.06 -10.68
N ALA A 199 -10.04 -2.04 -11.51
CA ALA A 199 -9.14 -0.91 -11.34
C ALA A 199 -9.35 -0.19 -10.00
N LYS A 200 -8.28 0.01 -9.24
CA LYS A 200 -8.28 0.85 -8.05
C LYS A 200 -8.32 2.34 -8.43
N LEU A 201 -8.90 3.18 -7.58
CA LEU A 201 -9.05 4.62 -7.86
C LEU A 201 -7.72 5.33 -8.16
N ALA A 202 -6.63 4.89 -7.52
CA ALA A 202 -5.28 5.38 -7.80
C ALA A 202 -4.88 5.26 -9.27
N GLN A 203 -5.20 4.13 -9.92
CA GLN A 203 -4.86 3.86 -11.33
C GLN A 203 -5.54 4.87 -12.25
N GLY A 204 -6.83 5.13 -12.03
CA GLY A 204 -7.58 6.12 -12.80
C GLY A 204 -7.09 7.56 -12.58
N VAL A 205 -6.75 7.94 -11.34
CA VAL A 205 -6.22 9.28 -11.05
C VAL A 205 -4.87 9.49 -11.74
N TYR A 206 -3.96 8.53 -11.70
CA TYR A 206 -2.66 8.67 -12.38
C TYR A 206 -2.82 8.68 -13.90
N LEU A 207 -3.69 7.85 -14.46
CA LEU A 207 -3.99 7.86 -15.89
C LEU A 207 -4.57 9.22 -16.33
N SER A 208 -5.52 9.76 -15.56
CA SER A 208 -6.07 11.08 -15.81
C SER A 208 -4.99 12.18 -15.85
N GLN A 209 -4.08 12.18 -14.87
CA GLN A 209 -2.99 13.14 -14.82
C GLN A 209 -2.04 13.01 -16.03
N ALA A 210 -1.72 11.78 -16.44
CA ALA A 210 -0.87 11.54 -17.61
C ALA A 210 -1.56 11.95 -18.92
N LEU A 211 -2.86 11.70 -19.05
CA LEU A 211 -3.67 12.13 -20.20
C LEU A 211 -3.78 13.65 -20.28
N TYR A 212 -4.03 14.32 -19.16
CA TYR A 212 -4.08 15.78 -19.13
C TYR A 212 -2.75 16.40 -19.55
N LYS A 213 -1.64 15.88 -19.06
CA LYS A 213 -0.29 16.30 -19.45
C LYS A 213 0.00 16.10 -20.94
N ASP A 214 -0.72 15.17 -21.60
CA ASP A 214 -0.65 14.90 -23.05
C ASP A 214 -1.64 15.73 -23.88
N GLY A 215 -2.40 16.63 -23.25
CA GLY A 215 -3.42 17.46 -23.89
C GLY A 215 -4.76 16.75 -24.16
N LYS A 216 -4.96 15.55 -23.65
CA LYS A 216 -6.20 14.76 -23.76
C LYS A 216 -7.17 15.11 -22.63
N ASN A 217 -7.54 16.41 -22.56
CA ASN A 217 -8.25 16.98 -21.42
C ASN A 217 -9.63 16.34 -21.17
N ASP A 218 -10.43 16.13 -22.23
CA ASP A 218 -11.76 15.54 -22.09
C ASP A 218 -11.72 14.12 -21.52
N ALA A 219 -10.75 13.31 -21.97
CA ALA A 219 -10.55 11.96 -21.44
C ALA A 219 -10.09 11.98 -19.98
N ALA A 220 -9.21 12.91 -19.63
CA ALA A 220 -8.74 13.09 -18.25
C ALA A 220 -9.89 13.49 -17.33
N VAL A 221 -10.71 14.47 -17.71
CA VAL A 221 -11.85 14.93 -16.91
C VAL A 221 -12.88 13.81 -16.74
N LYS A 222 -13.20 13.08 -17.82
CA LYS A 222 -14.16 11.96 -17.76
C LYS A 222 -13.74 10.87 -16.76
N LEU A 223 -12.44 10.55 -16.67
CA LEU A 223 -11.95 9.62 -15.64
C LEU A 223 -12.13 10.17 -14.24
N LEU A 224 -11.85 11.47 -14.03
CA LEU A 224 -12.02 12.09 -12.72
C LEU A 224 -13.49 12.14 -12.31
N ASP A 225 -14.43 12.39 -13.22
CA ASP A 225 -15.87 12.35 -12.96
C ASP A 225 -16.27 10.97 -12.38
N GLN A 226 -15.81 9.88 -12.98
CA GLN A 226 -16.09 8.51 -12.49
C GLN A 226 -15.52 8.26 -11.09
N ILE A 227 -14.30 8.74 -10.82
CA ILE A 227 -13.64 8.54 -9.52
C ILE A 227 -14.32 9.36 -8.42
N ILE A 228 -14.78 10.58 -8.72
CA ILE A 228 -15.47 11.45 -7.75
C ILE A 228 -16.79 10.83 -7.28
N GLU A 229 -17.48 10.09 -8.14
CA GLU A 229 -18.75 9.41 -7.85
C GLU A 229 -18.54 8.00 -7.24
N ALA A 230 -17.31 7.53 -7.12
CA ALA A 230 -17.03 6.20 -6.57
C ALA A 230 -17.36 6.14 -5.07
N THR A 231 -17.83 4.97 -4.63
CA THR A 231 -18.04 4.67 -3.22
C THR A 231 -16.79 3.99 -2.66
N PRO A 232 -16.22 4.50 -1.56
CA PRO A 232 -15.08 3.85 -0.92
C PRO A 232 -15.40 2.42 -0.49
N THR A 233 -14.48 1.51 -0.75
CA THR A 233 -14.57 0.12 -0.34
C THR A 233 -14.24 -0.05 1.15
N GLU A 234 -14.67 -1.14 1.77
CA GLU A 234 -14.37 -1.40 3.18
C GLU A 234 -12.87 -1.67 3.40
N ASP A 235 -12.25 -2.41 2.48
CA ASP A 235 -10.84 -2.83 2.57
C ASP A 235 -9.83 -1.72 2.28
N ASP A 236 -10.18 -0.75 1.41
CA ASP A 236 -9.32 0.34 0.99
C ASP A 236 -9.86 1.73 1.39
N TYR A 237 -10.75 1.81 2.39
CA TYR A 237 -11.55 2.99 2.74
C TYR A 237 -10.75 4.30 2.79
N ALA A 238 -9.69 4.36 3.57
CA ALA A 238 -8.88 5.58 3.71
C ALA A 238 -8.12 5.92 2.42
N SER A 239 -7.65 4.91 1.68
CA SER A 239 -6.99 5.08 0.39
C SER A 239 -7.96 5.60 -0.66
N ASP A 240 -9.15 5.02 -0.74
CA ASP A 240 -10.17 5.44 -1.71
C ASP A 240 -10.60 6.90 -1.46
N TRP A 241 -10.80 7.29 -0.20
CA TRP A 241 -11.05 8.68 0.14
C TRP A 241 -9.91 9.63 -0.25
N GLU A 242 -8.66 9.22 -0.06
CA GLU A 242 -7.52 10.01 -0.51
C GLU A 242 -7.61 10.28 -2.03
N TRP A 243 -7.90 9.23 -2.82
CA TRP A 243 -7.95 9.36 -4.27
C TRP A 243 -9.19 10.12 -4.77
N ILE A 244 -10.35 9.96 -4.11
CA ILE A 244 -11.55 10.77 -4.39
C ILE A 244 -11.27 12.25 -4.13
N LYS A 245 -10.66 12.60 -3.00
CA LYS A 245 -10.27 13.97 -2.69
C LYS A 245 -9.26 14.53 -3.71
N LYS A 246 -8.28 13.72 -4.10
CA LYS A 246 -7.31 14.09 -5.12
C LYS A 246 -8.00 14.32 -6.48
N ALA A 247 -8.94 13.45 -6.86
CA ALA A 247 -9.71 13.60 -8.09
C ALA A 247 -10.52 14.90 -8.10
N ARG A 248 -11.18 15.26 -7.00
CA ARG A 248 -11.93 16.55 -6.88
C ARG A 248 -11.04 17.76 -7.09
N VAL A 249 -9.83 17.77 -6.52
CA VAL A 249 -8.86 18.86 -6.71
C VAL A 249 -8.44 18.94 -8.19
N LEU A 250 -8.00 17.84 -8.78
CA LEU A 250 -7.56 17.79 -10.17
C LEU A 250 -8.68 18.19 -11.15
N HIS A 251 -9.90 17.73 -10.89
CA HIS A 251 -11.05 18.08 -11.71
C HIS A 251 -11.33 19.59 -11.72
N SER A 252 -11.17 20.26 -10.57
CA SER A 252 -11.28 21.71 -10.47
C SER A 252 -10.14 22.45 -11.18
N GLU A 253 -8.95 21.84 -11.25
CA GLU A 253 -7.79 22.42 -11.96
C GLU A 253 -7.86 22.22 -13.48
N TYR A 254 -8.57 21.18 -13.97
CA TYR A 254 -8.61 20.77 -15.36
C TYR A 254 -9.78 21.38 -16.14
N LYS A 255 -10.78 21.94 -15.47
CA LYS A 255 -11.90 22.73 -16.04
C LYS A 255 -11.56 24.21 -16.15
#